data_f63a0d171baab32843f38170f1901672
#
_entry.id   f63a0d171baab32843f38170f1901672
#
_cell.length_a   1.000
_cell.length_b   1.000
_cell.length_c   1.000
_cell.angle_alpha   90.00
_cell.angle_beta   90.00
_cell.angle_gamma   90.00
#
_symmetry.space_group_name_H-M   'P 1'
#
loop_
_entity.id
_entity.type
_entity.pdbx_description
1 polymer ?
#
loop_
_entity_poly.entity_id
_entity_poly.type
_entity_poly.pdbx_seq_one_letter_code
_entity_poly.pdbx_strand_id
1 'polypeptide(L)'
;MTTKLVLLKSGEDIIADVTEMVVGEEEERRIVGYFFDKPCVIKLREGEESPDQKSAYKISMFPWMPLSADPKIPVPADWVVTMVEPKDQLRKMYLEDVVGNGKDSEDSSNDDESDSD
;
A
#
# COMPACT_ATOMS: atom_id res chain seq x y z
N MET A 1 -4.94 11.65 -2.11
CA MET A 1 -4.42 10.30 -1.81
C MET A 1 -3.85 10.26 -0.41
N THR A 2 -4.15 9.22 0.30
CA THR A 2 -3.70 9.08 1.68
C THR A 2 -3.20 7.66 1.89
N THR A 3 -2.03 7.53 2.50
CA THR A 3 -1.48 6.22 2.83
C THR A 3 -2.30 5.60 3.95
N LYS A 4 -2.81 4.40 3.73
CA LYS A 4 -3.66 3.69 4.68
C LYS A 4 -3.24 2.24 4.84
N LEU A 5 -3.49 1.71 6.01
CA LEU A 5 -3.36 0.28 6.29
C LEU A 5 -4.76 -0.31 6.23
N VAL A 6 -4.95 -1.29 5.38
CA VAL A 6 -6.27 -1.82 5.05
C VAL A 6 -6.31 -3.32 5.33
N LEU A 7 -7.33 -3.76 6.06
CA LEU A 7 -7.58 -5.19 6.24
C LEU A 7 -8.70 -5.58 5.28
N LEU A 8 -8.42 -6.56 4.44
CA LEU A 8 -9.39 -7.08 3.48
C LEU A 8 -10.08 -8.33 4.01
N LYS A 9 -11.21 -8.68 3.40
CA LYS A 9 -11.95 -9.89 3.78
C LYS A 9 -11.13 -11.16 3.59
N SER A 10 -10.14 -11.12 2.72
CA SER A 10 -9.22 -12.23 2.52
C SER A 10 -8.31 -12.48 3.72
N GLY A 11 -8.25 -11.53 4.65
CA GLY A 11 -7.33 -11.60 5.78
C GLY A 11 -5.99 -10.92 5.49
N GLU A 12 -5.82 -10.38 4.31
CA GLU A 12 -4.59 -9.70 3.95
C GLU A 12 -4.55 -8.29 4.51
N ASP A 13 -3.38 -7.90 5.00
CA ASP A 13 -3.11 -6.52 5.41
C ASP A 13 -2.39 -5.84 4.27
N ILE A 14 -2.97 -4.75 3.77
CA ILE A 14 -2.44 -4.02 2.62
C ILE A 14 -2.09 -2.60 3.04
N ILE A 15 -0.91 -2.13 2.63
CA ILE A 15 -0.61 -0.71 2.72
C ILE A 15 -0.64 -0.13 1.30
N ALA A 16 -1.27 1.02 1.15
CA ALA A 16 -1.42 1.66 -0.16
C ALA A 16 -1.77 3.12 0.02
N ASP A 17 -1.57 3.88 -1.05
CA ASP A 17 -2.20 5.19 -1.13
C ASP A 17 -3.62 4.98 -1.63
N VAL A 18 -4.58 5.45 -0.86
CA VAL A 18 -5.99 5.15 -1.08
C VAL A 18 -6.75 6.39 -1.49
N THR A 19 -7.55 6.26 -2.53
CA THR A 19 -8.46 7.29 -3.00
C THR A 19 -9.86 6.69 -3.03
N GLU A 20 -10.85 7.46 -2.59
CA GLU A 20 -12.22 6.99 -2.61
C GLU A 20 -12.81 6.99 -4.01
N MET A 21 -13.58 5.95 -4.32
CA MET A 21 -14.34 5.87 -5.55
C MET A 21 -15.77 6.28 -5.22
N VAL A 22 -16.16 7.45 -5.68
CA VAL A 22 -17.43 8.06 -5.33
C VAL A 22 -18.35 8.10 -6.55
N VAL A 23 -19.61 7.73 -6.35
CA VAL A 23 -20.64 7.85 -7.40
C VAL A 23 -21.80 8.66 -6.87
N GLY A 24 -22.59 9.22 -7.79
CA GLY A 24 -23.74 10.02 -7.45
C GLY A 24 -23.41 11.49 -7.32
N GLU A 25 -24.45 12.32 -7.27
CA GLU A 25 -24.31 13.77 -7.16
C GLU A 25 -24.95 14.26 -5.88
N GLU A 26 -24.29 15.24 -5.25
CA GLU A 26 -24.81 15.93 -4.08
C GLU A 26 -25.24 14.98 -2.96
N GLU A 27 -26.54 14.97 -2.66
CA GLU A 27 -27.06 14.18 -1.54
C GLU A 27 -27.05 12.68 -1.79
N GLU A 28 -26.90 12.28 -3.05
CA GLU A 28 -26.84 10.87 -3.41
C GLU A 28 -25.42 10.35 -3.51
N ARG A 29 -24.44 11.16 -3.20
CA ARG A 29 -23.03 10.74 -3.24
C ARG A 29 -22.79 9.63 -2.24
N ARG A 30 -22.11 8.61 -2.72
CA ARG A 30 -21.74 7.49 -1.87
C ARG A 30 -20.42 6.88 -2.35
N ILE A 31 -19.71 6.31 -1.41
CA ILE A 31 -18.47 5.62 -1.71
C ILE A 31 -18.82 4.18 -2.07
N VAL A 32 -18.41 3.76 -3.27
CA VAL A 32 -18.66 2.39 -3.74
C VAL A 32 -17.44 1.53 -3.75
N GLY A 33 -16.25 2.14 -3.55
CA GLY A 33 -15.01 1.41 -3.53
C GLY A 33 -13.84 2.35 -3.31
N TYR A 34 -12.67 1.82 -3.56
CA TYR A 34 -11.43 2.57 -3.38
C TYR A 34 -10.48 2.23 -4.51
N PHE A 35 -9.58 3.16 -4.80
CA PHE A 35 -8.43 2.87 -5.63
C PHE A 35 -7.22 2.75 -4.71
N PHE A 36 -6.53 1.63 -4.81
CA PHE A 36 -5.28 1.41 -4.09
C PHE A 36 -4.13 1.65 -5.05
N ASP A 37 -3.34 2.67 -4.78
CA ASP A 37 -2.17 2.98 -5.60
C ASP A 37 -0.95 2.30 -4.97
N LYS A 38 -0.25 1.51 -5.77
CA LYS A 38 0.94 0.76 -5.35
C LYS A 38 0.70 -0.06 -4.09
N PRO A 39 -0.34 -0.91 -4.07
CA PRO A 39 -0.64 -1.68 -2.87
C PRO A 39 0.38 -2.77 -2.60
N CYS A 40 0.75 -2.91 -1.34
CA CYS A 40 1.69 -3.95 -0.90
C CYS A 40 1.07 -4.76 0.22
N VAL A 41 1.22 -6.08 0.14
CA VAL A 41 0.85 -6.97 1.22
C VAL A 41 1.90 -6.88 2.30
N ILE A 42 1.46 -6.74 3.54
CA ILE A 42 2.36 -6.68 4.68
C ILE A 42 2.40 -8.04 5.33
N LYS A 43 3.60 -8.50 5.63
CA LYS A 43 3.81 -9.72 6.38
C LYS A 43 4.68 -9.42 7.57
N LEU A 44 4.21 -9.86 8.74
CA LEU A 44 4.97 -9.75 9.97
C LEU A 44 5.64 -11.10 10.24
N ARG A 45 6.93 -11.06 10.51
CA ARG A 45 7.67 -12.22 10.92
C ARG A 45 8.27 -11.96 12.27
N GLU A 46 8.27 -12.98 13.11
CA GLU A 46 9.02 -12.90 14.35
C GLU A 46 10.48 -12.84 13.99
N GLY A 47 11.15 -11.80 14.46
CA GLY A 47 12.58 -11.69 14.31
C GLY A 47 13.29 -12.62 15.26
N GLU A 48 14.56 -12.87 14.99
CA GLU A 48 15.38 -13.66 15.88
C GLU A 48 15.51 -12.98 17.23
N GLU A 49 15.31 -13.74 18.29
CA GLU A 49 15.52 -13.23 19.63
C GLU A 49 17.00 -13.01 19.86
N SER A 50 17.39 -11.78 20.10
CA SER A 50 18.71 -11.51 20.63
C SER A 50 18.56 -11.26 22.12
N PRO A 51 19.62 -11.50 22.91
CA PRO A 51 19.54 -11.28 24.36
C PRO A 51 19.16 -9.88 24.76
N ASP A 52 19.35 -8.93 23.86
CA ASP A 52 19.12 -7.51 24.13
C ASP A 52 17.80 -7.01 23.57
N GLN A 53 17.07 -7.82 22.84
CA GLN A 53 15.82 -7.38 22.22
C GLN A 53 14.70 -8.34 22.56
N LYS A 54 13.65 -7.76 23.13
CA LYS A 54 12.42 -8.50 23.36
C LYS A 54 11.64 -8.50 22.06
N SER A 55 11.44 -9.63 21.48
CA SER A 55 10.58 -9.87 20.31
C SER A 55 10.60 -8.73 19.30
N ALA A 56 11.50 -8.78 18.35
CA ALA A 56 11.50 -7.88 17.22
C ALA A 56 10.69 -8.52 16.12
N TYR A 57 9.75 -7.75 15.55
CA TYR A 57 9.02 -8.18 14.37
C TYR A 57 9.69 -7.61 13.14
N LYS A 58 9.86 -8.45 12.15
CA LYS A 58 10.31 -7.99 10.84
C LYS A 58 9.11 -7.76 9.97
N ILE A 59 9.03 -6.57 9.40
CA ILE A 59 7.94 -6.21 8.49
C ILE A 59 8.47 -6.37 7.07
N SER A 60 7.76 -7.14 6.27
CA SER A 60 8.05 -7.29 4.85
C SER A 60 6.87 -6.81 4.04
N MET A 61 7.15 -6.15 2.93
CA MET A 61 6.12 -5.65 2.02
C MET A 61 6.33 -6.27 0.65
N PHE A 62 5.26 -6.78 0.05
CA PHE A 62 5.30 -7.39 -1.28
C PHE A 62 4.20 -6.77 -2.13
N PRO A 63 4.47 -6.51 -3.42
CA PRO A 63 3.40 -6.00 -4.28
C PRO A 63 2.19 -6.92 -4.23
N TRP A 64 1.01 -6.33 -4.08
CA TRP A 64 -0.22 -7.13 -3.97
C TRP A 64 -0.57 -7.79 -5.31
N MET A 65 -0.42 -7.05 -6.38
CA MET A 65 -0.69 -7.58 -7.73
C MET A 65 0.49 -7.27 -8.65
N PRO A 66 1.59 -8.02 -8.51
CA PRO A 66 2.83 -7.67 -9.22
C PRO A 66 2.74 -7.81 -10.73
N LEU A 67 1.74 -8.53 -11.23
CA LEU A 67 1.58 -8.73 -12.66
C LEU A 67 0.61 -7.72 -13.28
N SER A 68 0.08 -6.79 -12.49
CA SER A 68 -0.80 -5.75 -13.01
C SER A 68 0.01 -4.69 -13.76
N ALA A 69 -0.49 -4.29 -14.92
CA ALA A 69 0.08 -3.17 -15.65
C ALA A 69 -0.30 -1.84 -15.00
N ASP A 70 -1.39 -1.83 -14.24
CA ASP A 70 -1.88 -0.61 -13.60
C ASP A 70 -1.38 -0.51 -12.18
N PRO A 71 -0.80 0.61 -11.77
CA PRO A 71 -0.41 0.80 -10.38
C PRO A 71 -1.60 1.07 -9.47
N LYS A 72 -2.71 1.56 -10.01
CA LYS A 72 -3.94 1.79 -9.27
C LYS A 72 -4.90 0.65 -9.46
N ILE A 73 -5.32 0.05 -8.37
CA ILE A 73 -6.17 -1.13 -8.41
C ILE A 73 -7.50 -0.81 -7.75
N PRO A 74 -8.62 -0.97 -8.47
CA PRO A 74 -9.93 -0.71 -7.89
C PRO A 74 -10.34 -1.86 -6.96
N VAL A 75 -10.90 -1.50 -5.81
CA VAL A 75 -11.33 -2.47 -4.80
C VAL A 75 -12.74 -2.09 -4.35
N PRO A 76 -13.70 -3.01 -4.40
CA PRO A 76 -15.04 -2.72 -3.92
C PRO A 76 -15.05 -2.40 -2.43
N ALA A 77 -15.93 -1.49 -2.02
CA ALA A 77 -16.01 -1.09 -0.62
C ALA A 77 -16.33 -2.28 0.30
N ASP A 78 -17.17 -3.19 -0.16
CA ASP A 78 -17.59 -4.33 0.65
C ASP A 78 -16.50 -5.40 0.82
N TRP A 79 -15.38 -5.26 0.13
CA TRP A 79 -14.23 -6.15 0.34
C TRP A 79 -13.32 -5.67 1.46
N VAL A 80 -13.46 -4.43 1.88
CA VAL A 80 -12.66 -3.82 2.94
C VAL A 80 -13.33 -4.06 4.29
N VAL A 81 -12.60 -4.67 5.22
CA VAL A 81 -13.08 -4.87 6.58
C VAL A 81 -12.88 -3.58 7.38
N THR A 82 -11.67 -3.05 7.34
CA THR A 82 -11.35 -1.82 8.04
C THR A 82 -10.16 -1.13 7.39
N MET A 83 -10.06 0.16 7.61
CA MET A 83 -9.00 0.98 7.07
C MET A 83 -8.55 1.93 8.17
N VAL A 84 -7.26 1.93 8.46
CA VAL A 84 -6.71 2.72 9.57
C VAL A 84 -5.43 3.43 9.14
N GLU A 85 -5.00 4.37 9.96
CA GLU A 85 -3.72 5.04 9.75
C GLU A 85 -2.59 4.08 10.10
N PRO A 86 -1.60 3.90 9.24
CA PRO A 86 -0.45 3.07 9.59
C PRO A 86 0.41 3.76 10.65
N LYS A 87 1.14 2.96 11.42
CA LYS A 87 2.13 3.52 12.32
C LYS A 87 3.19 4.27 11.51
N ASP A 88 3.76 5.30 12.09
CA ASP A 88 4.73 6.15 11.39
C ASP A 88 5.88 5.38 10.79
N GLN A 89 6.38 4.40 11.50
CA GLN A 89 7.48 3.57 11.02
C GLN A 89 7.10 2.81 9.75
N LEU A 90 5.90 2.27 9.71
CA LEU A 90 5.41 1.54 8.55
C LEU A 90 5.16 2.49 7.38
N ARG A 91 4.55 3.64 7.65
CA ARG A 91 4.31 4.65 6.61
C ARG A 91 5.62 5.10 5.99
N LYS A 92 6.60 5.37 6.82
CA LYS A 92 7.91 5.81 6.36
C LYS A 92 8.57 4.75 5.48
N MET A 93 8.51 3.50 5.91
CA MET A 93 9.05 2.39 5.14
C MET A 93 8.39 2.29 3.77
N TYR A 94 7.07 2.41 3.73
CA TYR A 94 6.32 2.36 2.48
C TYR A 94 6.71 3.52 1.55
N LEU A 95 6.77 4.73 2.09
CA LEU A 95 7.10 5.90 1.29
C LEU A 95 8.52 5.83 0.74
N GLU A 96 9.46 5.33 1.51
CA GLU A 96 10.83 5.21 1.07
C GLU A 96 11.05 4.06 0.10
N ASP A 97 10.50 2.89 0.40
CA ASP A 97 10.82 1.68 -0.35
C ASP A 97 9.93 1.47 -1.57
N VAL A 98 8.73 1.98 -1.54
CA VAL A 98 7.76 1.75 -2.61
C VAL A 98 7.55 3.01 -3.45
N VAL A 99 7.15 4.09 -2.80
CA VAL A 99 6.86 5.34 -3.51
C VAL A 99 8.14 6.04 -3.94
N GLY A 100 9.10 6.14 -3.04
CA GLY A 100 10.38 6.80 -3.32
C GLY A 100 11.17 6.13 -4.43
N ASN A 101 11.24 4.81 -4.39
CA ASN A 101 11.95 4.05 -5.41
C ASN A 101 11.30 4.18 -6.78
N GLY A 102 9.98 4.31 -6.80
CA GLY A 102 9.27 4.53 -8.04
C GLY A 102 9.64 5.86 -8.69
N LYS A 103 9.91 6.86 -7.89
CA LYS A 103 10.35 8.15 -8.41
C LYS A 103 11.78 8.11 -8.91
N ASP A 104 12.64 7.44 -8.20
CA ASP A 104 14.05 7.34 -8.57
C ASP A 104 14.24 6.62 -9.88
N SER A 105 13.43 5.64 -10.15
CA SER A 105 13.54 4.92 -11.41
C SER A 105 13.10 5.75 -12.61
N GLU A 106 12.42 6.84 -12.37
CA GLU A 106 12.03 7.73 -13.44
C GLU A 106 13.09 8.75 -13.75
N ASP A 107 13.86 9.08 -12.81
CA ASP A 107 14.88 10.08 -12.99
C ASP A 107 16.07 9.53 -13.70
N SER A 108 16.02 8.82 -13.83
CA SER A 108 17.17 8.53 -14.44
C SER A 108 16.86 8.02 -15.68
N SER A 109 15.74 8.53 -15.07
CA SER A 109 15.90 8.33 -15.36
C SER A 109 15.57 8.13 -15.87
N ASN A 110 15.36 8.11 -16.29
CA ASN A 110 15.38 8.15 -16.32
C ASN A 110 15.24 7.68 -16.72
N ASP A 111 15.02 7.54 -17.02
CA ASP A 111 15.18 7.27 -16.95
C ASP A 111 14.92 6.64 -17.35
N ASP A 112 14.70 6.39 -17.68
CA ASP A 112 14.77 5.99 -17.62
C ASP A 112 14.40 5.44 -17.95
N GLU A 113 14.09 5.24 -18.07
CA GLU A 113 14.09 4.93 -17.87
C GLU A 113 13.78 4.39 -18.02
N SER A 114 13.56 4.34 -18.40
CA SER A 114 13.63 4.13 -18.12
C SER A 114 13.35 3.62 -18.20
N ASP A 115 13.00 3.53 -18.28
CA ASP A 115 13.09 3.34 -17.88
C ASP A 115 12.89 2.76 -17.90
N SER A 116 12.66 2.65 -18.04
CA SER A 116 12.78 2.40 -17.63
C SER A 116 12.61 1.99 -17.65
N ASP A 117 12.30 1.95 -17.77
CA ASP A 117 12.42 1.99 -17.36
C ASP A 117 12.48 1.83 -17.25
#